data_a8b9ed622b355baade18b208c3a07275
#
_entry.id   a8b9ed622b355baade18b208c3a07275
#
_cell.length_a   1.000
_cell.length_b   1.000
_cell.length_c   1.000
_cell.angle_alpha   90.00
_cell.angle_beta   90.00
_cell.angle_gamma   90.00
#
_symmetry.space_group_name_H-M   'P 1'
#
loop_
_entity.id
_entity.type
_entity.pdbx_description
1 polymer ?
#
loop_
_entity_poly.entity_id
_entity_poly.type
_entity_poly.pdbx_seq_one_letter_code
_entity_poly.pdbx_strand_id
1 'polypeptide(L)'
;MSLIPYALARRFLFGLDPETAHEFTMASLARTQGTPLSMAYCGTRVSDPITLAGLKFPNRVGLAAGLDKNARCIDGLAAMGFGFAEVGTVTPKAQPGNPKPRMFRLPEANALINRLGFNNDGLAAFLANVQKSAVRQKNSKSTLLLGLNIGKNAATPIENAVDDYLICLDGVYPHADYVTVNISSPNTQNLRALQSDEVLDALLGRIAERRETLAARHGKRVPIFVKIAPDLDDAQIDVIAATLKRHAMDGVVATNTTLSRDAVKGLRHAEEAGGLSGAPVLEASNRVIRQLRASLGKSFPIIGVGGIMSGLDAVSKIKAGADVVQIYTGLIYQGPELVAEAALSIKNSS
;
A
#
# COMPACT_ATOMS: atom_id res chain seq x y z
N MET A 1 -10.21 1.98 22.43
CA MET A 1 -9.81 0.56 22.60
C MET A 1 -10.91 -0.31 21.98
N SER A 2 -10.51 -1.29 21.18
CA SER A 2 -11.44 -2.29 20.61
C SER A 2 -12.20 -3.00 21.73
N LEU A 3 -13.51 -3.19 21.57
CA LEU A 3 -14.35 -3.90 22.55
C LEU A 3 -14.05 -5.41 22.61
N ILE A 4 -13.45 -5.96 21.55
CA ILE A 4 -13.10 -7.38 21.46
C ILE A 4 -11.59 -7.50 21.30
N PRO A 5 -10.88 -8.21 22.20
CA PRO A 5 -9.45 -8.47 22.00
C PRO A 5 -9.20 -9.17 20.68
N TYR A 6 -8.34 -8.58 19.85
CA TYR A 6 -8.05 -9.14 18.51
C TYR A 6 -7.55 -10.59 18.55
N ALA A 7 -6.87 -10.98 19.61
CA ALA A 7 -6.38 -12.37 19.80
C ALA A 7 -7.50 -13.43 19.65
N LEU A 8 -8.72 -13.14 20.10
CA LEU A 8 -9.87 -14.03 19.97
C LEU A 8 -10.34 -14.09 18.50
N ALA A 9 -10.51 -12.92 17.86
CA ALA A 9 -10.88 -12.84 16.46
C ALA A 9 -9.83 -13.52 15.56
N ARG A 10 -8.54 -13.30 15.86
CA ARG A 10 -7.43 -13.91 15.14
C ARG A 10 -7.49 -15.44 15.20
N ARG A 11 -7.75 -16.03 16.38
CA ARG A 11 -7.84 -17.49 16.54
C ARG A 11 -8.89 -18.07 15.60
N PHE A 12 -10.05 -17.45 15.50
CA PHE A 12 -11.11 -17.85 14.58
C PHE A 12 -10.69 -17.69 13.11
N LEU A 13 -10.19 -16.49 12.73
CA LEU A 13 -9.81 -16.18 11.35
C LEU A 13 -8.65 -17.05 10.85
N PHE A 14 -7.74 -17.44 11.73
CA PHE A 14 -6.61 -18.31 11.37
C PHE A 14 -7.00 -19.78 11.21
N GLY A 15 -8.15 -20.18 11.71
CA GLY A 15 -8.76 -21.49 11.43
C GLY A 15 -9.37 -21.60 10.03
N LEU A 16 -9.61 -20.46 9.36
CA LEU A 16 -10.14 -20.41 7.99
C LEU A 16 -9.00 -20.38 6.96
N ASP A 17 -9.32 -20.77 5.72
CA ASP A 17 -8.47 -20.49 4.57
C ASP A 17 -8.09 -18.98 4.51
N PRO A 18 -6.85 -18.61 4.18
CA PRO A 18 -6.40 -17.23 4.24
C PRO A 18 -7.21 -16.24 3.40
N GLU A 19 -7.60 -16.62 2.18
CA GLU A 19 -8.39 -15.75 1.31
C GLU A 19 -9.85 -15.69 1.77
N THR A 20 -10.41 -16.81 2.25
CA THR A 20 -11.75 -16.84 2.86
C THR A 20 -11.83 -15.94 4.09
N ALA A 21 -10.83 -15.97 4.97
CA ALA A 21 -10.75 -15.09 6.12
C ALA A 21 -10.65 -13.61 5.71
N HIS A 22 -9.88 -13.32 4.66
CA HIS A 22 -9.79 -11.96 4.09
C HIS A 22 -11.14 -11.48 3.57
N GLU A 23 -11.80 -12.26 2.72
CA GLU A 23 -13.11 -11.93 2.14
C GLU A 23 -14.18 -11.73 3.23
N PHE A 24 -14.21 -12.62 4.24
CA PHE A 24 -15.10 -12.50 5.39
C PHE A 24 -14.86 -11.21 6.18
N THR A 25 -13.60 -10.89 6.46
CA THR A 25 -13.22 -9.68 7.21
C THR A 25 -13.61 -8.43 6.45
N MET A 26 -13.29 -8.35 5.15
CA MET A 26 -13.62 -7.19 4.31
C MET A 26 -15.14 -7.01 4.14
N ALA A 27 -15.89 -8.11 3.98
CA ALA A 27 -17.35 -8.04 3.94
C ALA A 27 -17.96 -7.57 5.28
N SER A 28 -17.39 -8.00 6.40
CA SER A 28 -17.80 -7.57 7.74
C SER A 28 -17.52 -6.08 7.95
N LEU A 29 -16.34 -5.61 7.60
CA LEU A 29 -15.97 -4.19 7.66
C LEU A 29 -16.91 -3.34 6.79
N ALA A 30 -17.16 -3.75 5.54
CA ALA A 30 -18.03 -3.02 4.63
C ALA A 30 -19.48 -2.89 5.15
N ARG A 31 -19.96 -3.92 5.88
CA ARG A 31 -21.31 -3.92 6.46
C ARG A 31 -21.42 -3.12 7.76
N THR A 32 -20.35 -3.05 8.53
CA THR A 32 -20.37 -2.46 9.88
C THR A 32 -19.80 -1.04 9.95
N GLN A 33 -19.05 -0.60 8.93
CA GLN A 33 -18.55 0.77 8.87
C GLN A 33 -19.70 1.79 8.91
N GLY A 34 -19.49 2.90 9.64
CA GLY A 34 -20.52 3.92 9.82
C GLY A 34 -21.68 3.52 10.76
N THR A 35 -21.63 2.32 11.35
CA THR A 35 -22.59 1.86 12.37
C THR A 35 -21.93 1.76 13.74
N PRO A 36 -22.70 1.67 14.85
CA PRO A 36 -22.15 1.44 16.19
C PRO A 36 -21.26 0.18 16.30
N LEU A 37 -21.46 -0.82 15.44
CA LEU A 37 -20.65 -2.04 15.40
C LEU A 37 -19.18 -1.77 15.03
N SER A 38 -18.88 -0.63 14.41
CA SER A 38 -17.49 -0.21 14.13
C SER A 38 -16.65 -0.04 15.41
N MET A 39 -17.28 0.14 16.57
CA MET A 39 -16.59 0.18 17.87
C MET A 39 -15.83 -1.10 18.18
N ALA A 40 -16.16 -2.23 17.55
CA ALA A 40 -15.44 -3.49 17.71
C ALA A 40 -14.00 -3.45 17.18
N TYR A 41 -13.71 -2.54 16.25
CA TYR A 41 -12.37 -2.39 15.63
C TYR A 41 -11.86 -0.94 15.62
N CYS A 42 -12.57 0.00 16.23
CA CYS A 42 -12.10 1.37 16.37
C CYS A 42 -10.78 1.41 17.16
N GLY A 43 -9.80 2.09 16.56
CA GLY A 43 -8.50 2.33 17.18
C GLY A 43 -8.39 3.70 17.84
N THR A 44 -7.41 3.85 18.74
CA THR A 44 -7.03 5.15 19.28
C THR A 44 -6.41 6.02 18.19
N ARG A 45 -6.92 7.22 18.01
CA ARG A 45 -6.34 8.19 17.08
C ARG A 45 -5.16 8.89 17.75
N VAL A 46 -3.98 8.68 17.23
CA VAL A 46 -2.76 9.37 17.65
C VAL A 46 -2.57 10.59 16.75
N SER A 47 -2.31 11.75 17.36
CA SER A 47 -1.95 12.97 16.63
C SER A 47 -0.43 13.12 16.61
N ASP A 48 0.14 13.02 15.44
CA ASP A 48 1.57 13.24 15.12
C ASP A 48 1.66 13.79 13.68
N PRO A 49 1.22 15.06 13.45
CA PRO A 49 1.06 15.58 12.12
C PRO A 49 2.41 15.85 11.45
N ILE A 50 2.50 15.48 10.15
CA ILE A 50 3.64 15.78 9.28
C ILE A 50 3.14 16.24 7.92
N THR A 51 3.87 17.16 7.28
CA THR A 51 3.57 17.62 5.91
C THR A 51 4.56 17.00 4.94
N LEU A 52 4.06 16.25 3.93
CA LEU A 52 4.85 15.62 2.88
C LEU A 52 4.16 15.82 1.54
N ALA A 53 4.91 16.14 0.50
CA ALA A 53 4.37 16.39 -0.84
C ALA A 53 3.16 17.36 -0.86
N GLY A 54 3.15 18.35 0.05
CA GLY A 54 2.04 19.30 0.21
C GLY A 54 0.82 18.76 0.97
N LEU A 55 0.82 17.50 1.39
CA LEU A 55 -0.26 16.87 2.15
C LEU A 55 0.03 16.87 3.65
N LYS A 56 -0.98 17.17 4.46
CA LYS A 56 -0.88 17.12 5.93
C LYS A 56 -1.38 15.77 6.44
N PHE A 57 -0.47 14.87 6.73
CA PHE A 57 -0.75 13.58 7.36
C PHE A 57 -1.07 13.79 8.85
N PRO A 58 -2.19 13.30 9.39
CA PRO A 58 -2.55 13.48 10.80
C PRO A 58 -1.69 12.63 11.76
N ASN A 59 -1.16 11.51 11.29
CA ASN A 59 -0.09 10.72 11.89
C ASN A 59 0.69 9.96 10.81
N ARG A 60 1.80 9.34 11.22
CA ARG A 60 2.77 8.72 10.31
C ARG A 60 2.47 7.25 9.97
N VAL A 61 1.30 6.71 10.32
CA VAL A 61 0.96 5.31 10.08
C VAL A 61 -0.22 5.18 9.13
N GLY A 62 -0.01 4.46 8.04
CA GLY A 62 -1.01 4.19 7.02
C GLY A 62 -1.24 2.70 6.77
N LEU A 63 -2.29 2.41 6.01
CA LEU A 63 -2.55 1.09 5.45
C LEU A 63 -1.92 0.98 4.06
N ALA A 64 -1.22 -0.13 3.80
CA ALA A 64 -0.69 -0.43 2.47
C ALA A 64 -1.78 -0.96 1.52
N ALA A 65 -1.64 -0.65 0.23
CA ALA A 65 -2.48 -1.18 -0.83
C ALA A 65 -2.51 -2.71 -0.86
N GLY A 66 -3.62 -3.26 -1.34
CA GLY A 66 -3.85 -4.70 -1.51
C GLY A 66 -4.82 -5.30 -0.50
N LEU A 67 -5.09 -4.66 0.63
CA LEU A 67 -6.09 -5.12 1.59
C LEU A 67 -7.51 -4.79 1.08
N ASP A 68 -7.79 -3.54 0.81
CA ASP A 68 -9.04 -3.09 0.20
C ASP A 68 -8.84 -2.73 -1.28
N LYS A 69 -8.86 -3.76 -2.14
CA LYS A 69 -8.59 -3.59 -3.57
C LYS A 69 -9.69 -2.86 -4.32
N ASN A 70 -10.91 -2.90 -3.78
CA ASN A 70 -12.09 -2.33 -4.43
C ASN A 70 -12.63 -1.08 -3.71
N ALA A 71 -11.89 -0.56 -2.72
CA ALA A 71 -12.28 0.64 -1.95
C ALA A 71 -13.64 0.52 -1.23
N ARG A 72 -13.96 -0.69 -0.73
CA ARG A 72 -15.26 -0.97 -0.07
C ARG A 72 -15.27 -0.62 1.41
N CYS A 73 -14.11 -0.47 2.05
CA CYS A 73 -13.97 -0.41 3.51
C CYS A 73 -13.29 0.88 4.00
N ILE A 74 -13.26 1.95 3.20
CA ILE A 74 -12.52 3.19 3.48
C ILE A 74 -12.90 3.77 4.86
N ASP A 75 -14.18 3.82 5.17
CA ASP A 75 -14.67 4.39 6.43
C ASP A 75 -14.32 3.49 7.64
N GLY A 76 -14.32 2.17 7.44
CA GLY A 76 -13.86 1.21 8.43
C GLY A 76 -12.37 1.35 8.73
N LEU A 77 -11.56 1.57 7.71
CA LEU A 77 -10.13 1.82 7.83
C LEU A 77 -9.86 3.15 8.56
N ALA A 78 -10.63 4.19 8.27
CA ALA A 78 -10.56 5.46 8.99
C ALA A 78 -10.85 5.30 10.50
N ALA A 79 -11.79 4.39 10.84
CA ALA A 79 -12.13 4.10 12.23
C ALA A 79 -11.00 3.39 13.00
N MET A 80 -10.10 2.67 12.32
CA MET A 80 -8.96 1.98 12.96
C MET A 80 -7.84 2.92 13.44
N GLY A 81 -7.90 4.21 13.11
CA GLY A 81 -6.92 5.20 13.58
C GLY A 81 -5.76 5.47 12.63
N PHE A 82 -5.78 4.91 11.43
CA PHE A 82 -4.82 5.25 10.38
C PHE A 82 -4.83 6.74 10.05
N GLY A 83 -3.66 7.33 9.84
CA GLY A 83 -3.51 8.69 9.34
C GLY A 83 -3.78 8.78 7.83
N PHE A 84 -3.51 7.69 7.12
CA PHE A 84 -3.77 7.57 5.70
C PHE A 84 -4.04 6.11 5.32
N ALA A 85 -4.71 5.88 4.22
CA ALA A 85 -4.94 4.54 3.70
C ALA A 85 -4.73 4.52 2.19
N GLU A 86 -4.09 3.48 1.71
CA GLU A 86 -3.91 3.22 0.30
C GLU A 86 -4.82 2.07 -0.11
N VAL A 87 -5.80 2.34 -0.99
CA VAL A 87 -6.74 1.36 -1.53
C VAL A 87 -6.39 1.03 -2.99
N GLY A 88 -6.77 -0.15 -3.44
CA GLY A 88 -6.35 -0.72 -4.72
C GLY A 88 -5.37 -1.90 -4.48
N THR A 89 -4.68 -2.39 -5.48
CA THR A 89 -4.41 -1.82 -6.81
C THR A 89 -5.61 -2.04 -7.72
N VAL A 90 -6.06 -0.96 -8.35
CA VAL A 90 -7.10 -1.02 -9.35
C VAL A 90 -6.49 -1.03 -10.75
N THR A 91 -7.15 -1.71 -11.68
CA THR A 91 -6.80 -1.76 -13.10
C THR A 91 -7.96 -1.23 -13.95
N PRO A 92 -7.74 -0.80 -15.20
CA PRO A 92 -8.82 -0.26 -16.04
C PRO A 92 -10.03 -1.18 -16.12
N LYS A 93 -9.80 -2.46 -16.38
CA LYS A 93 -10.83 -3.50 -16.49
C LYS A 93 -10.81 -4.39 -15.25
N ALA A 94 -11.97 -4.90 -14.86
CA ALA A 94 -12.08 -5.95 -13.86
C ALA A 94 -11.28 -7.18 -14.27
N GLN A 95 -10.67 -7.84 -13.27
CA GLN A 95 -9.97 -9.11 -13.50
C GLN A 95 -10.01 -10.01 -12.28
N PRO A 96 -10.10 -11.34 -12.45
CA PRO A 96 -10.22 -12.29 -11.35
C PRO A 96 -8.92 -12.49 -10.57
N GLY A 97 -7.78 -12.09 -11.14
CA GLY A 97 -6.44 -12.42 -10.67
C GLY A 97 -6.05 -13.86 -10.97
N ASN A 98 -5.01 -14.34 -10.30
CA ASN A 98 -4.48 -15.69 -10.51
C ASN A 98 -5.40 -16.78 -9.92
N PRO A 99 -5.32 -18.03 -10.38
CA PRO A 99 -6.09 -19.15 -9.84
C PRO A 99 -5.86 -19.37 -8.33
N LYS A 100 -6.90 -19.81 -7.61
CA LYS A 100 -6.83 -20.23 -6.21
C LYS A 100 -6.27 -21.67 -6.11
N PRO A 101 -5.57 -22.05 -5.00
CA PRO A 101 -5.18 -21.23 -3.86
C PRO A 101 -4.03 -20.25 -4.20
N ARG A 102 -4.07 -19.05 -3.67
CA ARG A 102 -3.16 -17.97 -4.01
C ARG A 102 -2.74 -17.08 -2.83
N MET A 103 -3.07 -17.51 -1.61
CA MET A 103 -2.65 -16.88 -0.36
C MET A 103 -2.31 -17.94 0.67
N PHE A 104 -1.14 -17.82 1.29
CA PHE A 104 -0.58 -18.81 2.21
C PHE A 104 -0.02 -18.10 3.44
N ARG A 105 -0.41 -18.56 4.64
CA ARG A 105 0.15 -18.08 5.90
C ARG A 105 1.35 -18.90 6.29
N LEU A 106 2.36 -18.24 6.81
CA LEU A 106 3.52 -18.84 7.46
C LEU A 106 3.59 -18.30 8.91
N PRO A 107 2.80 -18.87 9.84
CA PRO A 107 2.66 -18.32 11.19
C PRO A 107 3.97 -18.27 11.96
N GLU A 108 4.83 -19.27 11.78
CA GLU A 108 6.13 -19.39 12.45
C GLU A 108 7.06 -18.20 12.12
N ALA A 109 6.89 -17.60 10.93
CA ALA A 109 7.64 -16.43 10.48
C ALA A 109 6.85 -15.13 10.55
N ASN A 110 5.62 -15.11 11.07
CA ASN A 110 4.70 -13.97 10.97
C ASN A 110 4.63 -13.43 9.53
N ALA A 111 4.45 -14.32 8.58
CA ALA A 111 4.57 -14.02 7.16
C ALA A 111 3.38 -14.51 6.34
N LEU A 112 3.25 -13.96 5.13
CA LEU A 112 2.30 -14.37 4.10
C LEU A 112 3.01 -14.48 2.76
N ILE A 113 2.69 -15.52 1.99
CA ILE A 113 2.98 -15.57 0.55
C ILE A 113 1.67 -15.38 -0.19
N ASN A 114 1.67 -14.51 -1.21
CA ASN A 114 0.51 -14.33 -2.06
C ASN A 114 0.88 -14.19 -3.53
N ARG A 115 -0.01 -14.70 -4.39
CA ARG A 115 0.03 -14.53 -5.85
C ARG A 115 -1.32 -14.03 -6.38
N LEU A 116 -1.89 -13.01 -5.74
CA LEU A 116 -3.26 -12.53 -6.01
C LEU A 116 -3.46 -12.01 -7.43
N GLY A 117 -2.46 -11.34 -8.04
CA GLY A 117 -2.51 -10.91 -9.45
C GLY A 117 -3.47 -9.74 -9.72
N PHE A 118 -3.54 -8.78 -8.79
CA PHE A 118 -4.40 -7.60 -8.91
C PHE A 118 -5.89 -7.91 -9.17
N ASN A 119 -6.44 -8.94 -8.48
CA ASN A 119 -7.87 -9.20 -8.54
C ASN A 119 -8.67 -7.97 -8.06
N ASN A 120 -9.52 -7.43 -8.94
CA ASN A 120 -10.33 -6.23 -8.66
C ASN A 120 -11.53 -6.14 -9.60
N ASP A 121 -12.52 -5.30 -9.22
CA ASP A 121 -13.79 -5.12 -9.93
C ASP A 121 -13.70 -4.06 -11.05
N GLY A 122 -12.51 -3.55 -11.36
CA GLY A 122 -12.26 -2.53 -12.38
C GLY A 122 -12.46 -1.10 -11.89
N LEU A 123 -11.98 -0.15 -12.70
CA LEU A 123 -11.91 1.26 -12.34
C LEU A 123 -13.29 1.86 -12.02
N ALA A 124 -14.33 1.57 -12.81
CA ALA A 124 -15.65 2.14 -12.61
C ALA A 124 -16.27 1.76 -11.25
N ALA A 125 -16.21 0.47 -10.89
CA ALA A 125 -16.70 -0.02 -9.60
C ALA A 125 -15.88 0.55 -8.42
N PHE A 126 -14.58 0.61 -8.59
CA PHE A 126 -13.65 1.19 -7.61
C PHE A 126 -14.00 2.67 -7.32
N LEU A 127 -14.18 3.49 -8.36
CA LEU A 127 -14.52 4.91 -8.23
C LEU A 127 -15.89 5.11 -7.58
N ALA A 128 -16.87 4.29 -7.92
CA ALA A 128 -18.19 4.34 -7.28
C ALA A 128 -18.08 4.10 -5.76
N ASN A 129 -17.25 3.16 -5.32
CA ASN A 129 -17.00 2.91 -3.89
C ASN A 129 -16.25 4.06 -3.22
N VAL A 130 -15.21 4.62 -3.87
CA VAL A 130 -14.48 5.79 -3.36
C VAL A 130 -15.43 6.96 -3.13
N GLN A 131 -16.27 7.29 -4.12
CA GLN A 131 -17.22 8.40 -4.04
C GLN A 131 -18.30 8.20 -2.97
N LYS A 132 -18.65 6.94 -2.68
CA LYS A 132 -19.66 6.55 -1.69
C LYS A 132 -19.18 6.68 -0.25
N SER A 133 -17.86 6.62 -0.03
CA SER A 133 -17.29 6.66 1.32
C SER A 133 -17.57 7.99 2.01
N ALA A 134 -17.88 7.94 3.32
CA ALA A 134 -18.10 9.13 4.14
C ALA A 134 -16.84 10.02 4.21
N VAL A 135 -15.66 9.42 4.09
CA VAL A 135 -14.37 10.15 4.01
C VAL A 135 -14.35 11.14 2.84
N ARG A 136 -15.05 10.87 1.75
CA ARG A 136 -15.11 11.72 0.54
C ARG A 136 -16.32 12.63 0.47
N GLN A 137 -17.24 12.58 1.42
CA GLN A 137 -18.39 13.47 1.46
C GLN A 137 -17.97 14.90 1.83
N LYS A 138 -18.70 15.89 1.27
CA LYS A 138 -18.42 17.33 1.42
C LYS A 138 -18.31 17.81 2.88
N ASN A 139 -19.05 17.16 3.78
CA ASN A 139 -19.13 17.47 5.22
C ASN A 139 -18.34 16.48 6.08
N SER A 140 -17.41 15.75 5.48
CA SER A 140 -16.60 14.77 6.21
C SER A 140 -15.77 15.43 7.31
N LYS A 141 -15.81 14.85 8.50
CA LYS A 141 -14.93 15.21 9.63
C LYS A 141 -13.69 14.28 9.67
N SER A 142 -13.55 13.38 8.71
CA SER A 142 -12.40 12.49 8.63
C SER A 142 -11.17 13.26 8.21
N THR A 143 -10.06 13.00 8.89
CA THR A 143 -8.74 13.53 8.53
C THR A 143 -7.91 12.51 7.77
N LEU A 144 -8.48 11.33 7.47
CA LEU A 144 -7.79 10.28 6.72
C LEU A 144 -7.43 10.77 5.32
N LEU A 145 -6.15 10.71 4.97
CA LEU A 145 -5.73 10.88 3.59
C LEU A 145 -5.92 9.58 2.81
N LEU A 146 -6.44 9.69 1.60
CA LEU A 146 -6.72 8.54 0.74
C LEU A 146 -5.80 8.48 -0.47
N GLY A 147 -4.91 7.50 -0.48
CA GLY A 147 -4.11 7.11 -1.61
C GLY A 147 -4.86 6.13 -2.52
N LEU A 148 -4.82 6.37 -3.82
CA LEU A 148 -5.41 5.48 -4.81
C LEU A 148 -4.30 4.81 -5.62
N ASN A 149 -4.19 3.48 -5.46
CA ASN A 149 -3.12 2.68 -6.06
C ASN A 149 -3.59 2.12 -7.41
N ILE A 150 -2.82 2.40 -8.46
CA ILE A 150 -3.15 2.04 -9.85
C ILE A 150 -2.12 1.06 -10.42
N GLY A 151 -2.58 0.22 -11.34
CA GLY A 151 -1.74 -0.78 -12.00
C GLY A 151 -2.27 -1.21 -13.35
N LYS A 152 -1.51 -2.06 -14.01
CA LYS A 152 -1.78 -2.62 -15.32
C LYS A 152 -2.63 -3.90 -15.23
N ASN A 153 -3.59 -4.09 -16.14
CA ASN A 153 -4.27 -5.36 -16.32
C ASN A 153 -3.28 -6.49 -16.70
N ALA A 154 -3.57 -7.69 -16.25
CA ALA A 154 -2.74 -8.86 -16.57
C ALA A 154 -2.70 -9.15 -18.08
N ALA A 155 -3.83 -8.97 -18.77
CA ALA A 155 -3.97 -9.20 -20.21
C ALA A 155 -3.32 -8.11 -21.08
N THR A 156 -3.01 -6.93 -20.55
CA THR A 156 -2.35 -5.88 -21.32
C THR A 156 -0.88 -6.23 -21.51
N PRO A 157 -0.35 -6.28 -22.75
CA PRO A 157 1.07 -6.46 -23.00
C PRO A 157 1.92 -5.40 -22.32
N ILE A 158 3.18 -5.72 -22.00
CA ILE A 158 4.04 -4.83 -21.23
C ILE A 158 4.36 -3.53 -21.99
N GLU A 159 4.48 -3.60 -23.30
CA GLU A 159 4.69 -2.46 -24.21
C GLU A 159 3.53 -1.46 -24.19
N ASN A 160 2.32 -1.90 -23.84
CA ASN A 160 1.11 -1.07 -23.73
C ASN A 160 0.77 -0.74 -22.27
N ALA A 161 1.65 -1.05 -21.32
CA ALA A 161 1.41 -0.83 -19.89
C ALA A 161 1.05 0.63 -19.57
N VAL A 162 1.69 1.57 -20.25
CA VAL A 162 1.49 3.01 -20.05
C VAL A 162 0.02 3.40 -20.20
N ASP A 163 -0.68 2.84 -21.18
CA ASP A 163 -2.09 3.18 -21.45
C ASP A 163 -3.00 2.83 -20.26
N ASP A 164 -2.78 1.67 -19.65
CA ASP A 164 -3.54 1.26 -18.47
C ASP A 164 -3.31 2.21 -17.27
N TYR A 165 -2.06 2.64 -17.05
CA TYR A 165 -1.75 3.61 -15.99
C TYR A 165 -2.39 4.96 -16.27
N LEU A 166 -2.38 5.45 -17.52
CA LEU A 166 -2.99 6.73 -17.89
C LEU A 166 -4.52 6.68 -17.74
N ILE A 167 -5.17 5.60 -18.18
CA ILE A 167 -6.62 5.40 -18.00
C ILE A 167 -6.98 5.42 -16.50
N CYS A 168 -6.23 4.68 -15.69
CA CYS A 168 -6.46 4.69 -14.25
C CYS A 168 -6.19 6.07 -13.62
N LEU A 169 -5.09 6.73 -14.01
CA LEU A 169 -4.73 8.05 -13.50
C LEU A 169 -5.82 9.08 -13.78
N ASP A 170 -6.36 9.10 -15.00
CA ASP A 170 -7.48 9.98 -15.37
C ASP A 170 -8.69 9.80 -14.46
N GLY A 171 -9.05 8.53 -14.20
CA GLY A 171 -10.20 8.22 -13.36
C GLY A 171 -10.01 8.54 -11.89
N VAL A 172 -8.85 8.22 -11.32
CA VAL A 172 -8.62 8.38 -9.88
C VAL A 172 -8.23 9.80 -9.47
N TYR A 173 -7.65 10.59 -10.38
CA TYR A 173 -7.09 11.91 -10.09
C TYR A 173 -8.01 12.87 -9.35
N PRO A 174 -9.30 13.05 -9.77
CA PRO A 174 -10.20 13.97 -9.06
C PRO A 174 -10.54 13.52 -7.65
N HIS A 175 -10.38 12.23 -7.33
CA HIS A 175 -10.83 11.61 -6.09
C HIS A 175 -9.69 11.30 -5.11
N ALA A 176 -8.44 11.39 -5.54
CA ALA A 176 -7.28 11.06 -4.72
C ALA A 176 -6.75 12.26 -3.92
N ASP A 177 -6.19 12.00 -2.72
CA ASP A 177 -5.27 12.92 -2.07
C ASP A 177 -3.86 12.70 -2.64
N TYR A 178 -3.48 11.45 -2.93
CA TYR A 178 -2.30 11.10 -3.71
C TYR A 178 -2.57 9.84 -4.55
N VAL A 179 -1.78 9.63 -5.59
CA VAL A 179 -1.85 8.43 -6.42
C VAL A 179 -0.56 7.64 -6.28
N THR A 180 -0.66 6.31 -6.18
CA THR A 180 0.50 5.40 -6.22
C THR A 180 0.51 4.59 -7.51
N VAL A 181 1.58 4.73 -8.29
CA VAL A 181 1.86 3.96 -9.49
C VAL A 181 2.59 2.68 -9.08
N ASN A 182 1.93 1.53 -9.17
CA ASN A 182 2.46 0.25 -8.72
C ASN A 182 3.14 -0.51 -9.87
N ILE A 183 4.47 -0.45 -9.92
CA ILE A 183 5.29 -1.12 -10.94
C ILE A 183 6.04 -2.35 -10.40
N SER A 184 5.71 -2.81 -9.20
CA SER A 184 6.57 -3.71 -8.44
C SER A 184 5.93 -5.05 -8.04
N SER A 185 4.69 -5.34 -8.47
CA SER A 185 4.05 -6.61 -8.13
C SER A 185 4.78 -7.79 -8.79
N PRO A 186 5.18 -8.82 -8.00
CA PRO A 186 5.75 -10.03 -8.58
C PRO A 186 4.70 -10.96 -9.22
N ASN A 187 3.42 -10.64 -9.03
CA ASN A 187 2.28 -11.49 -9.37
C ASN A 187 1.61 -11.14 -10.70
N THR A 188 2.12 -10.13 -11.38
CA THR A 188 1.71 -9.72 -12.73
C THR A 188 2.91 -9.93 -13.67
N GLN A 189 2.69 -10.68 -14.75
CA GLN A 189 3.76 -11.08 -15.66
C GLN A 189 4.55 -9.86 -16.16
N ASN A 190 5.87 -9.94 -16.06
CA ASN A 190 6.84 -8.95 -16.52
C ASN A 190 6.67 -7.53 -15.93
N LEU A 191 5.79 -7.31 -14.92
CA LEU A 191 5.54 -5.98 -14.39
C LEU A 191 6.80 -5.33 -13.83
N ARG A 192 7.68 -6.11 -13.16
CA ARG A 192 8.93 -5.60 -12.61
C ARG A 192 9.95 -5.16 -13.67
N ALA A 193 9.76 -5.56 -14.94
CA ALA A 193 10.57 -5.02 -16.04
C ALA A 193 10.36 -3.52 -16.24
N LEU A 194 9.22 -2.96 -15.77
CA LEU A 194 8.99 -1.51 -15.74
C LEU A 194 9.95 -0.74 -14.83
N GLN A 195 10.74 -1.42 -14.00
CA GLN A 195 11.76 -0.80 -13.14
C GLN A 195 13.14 -0.69 -13.83
N SER A 196 13.28 -1.14 -15.09
CA SER A 196 14.48 -0.91 -15.89
C SER A 196 14.53 0.54 -16.40
N ASP A 197 15.75 1.07 -16.60
CA ASP A 197 16.02 2.50 -16.83
C ASP A 197 15.14 3.10 -17.95
N GLU A 198 15.29 2.62 -19.18
CA GLU A 198 14.57 3.16 -20.34
C GLU A 198 13.06 3.02 -20.24
N VAL A 199 12.57 1.89 -19.74
CA VAL A 199 11.13 1.62 -19.63
C VAL A 199 10.52 2.46 -18.50
N LEU A 200 11.23 2.61 -17.39
CA LEU A 200 10.81 3.46 -16.29
C LEU A 200 10.77 4.92 -16.70
N ASP A 201 11.81 5.37 -17.41
CA ASP A 201 11.90 6.75 -17.90
C ASP A 201 10.73 7.10 -18.83
N ALA A 202 10.45 6.24 -19.81
CA ALA A 202 9.31 6.42 -20.72
C ALA A 202 7.96 6.44 -19.97
N LEU A 203 7.74 5.52 -19.02
CA LEU A 203 6.52 5.46 -18.23
C LEU A 203 6.33 6.72 -17.39
N LEU A 204 7.36 7.11 -16.62
CA LEU A 204 7.25 8.26 -15.72
C LEU A 204 7.14 9.58 -16.47
N GLY A 205 7.77 9.69 -17.64
CA GLY A 205 7.61 10.85 -18.54
C GLY A 205 6.15 11.04 -18.95
N ARG A 206 5.49 9.97 -19.42
CA ARG A 206 4.07 10.00 -19.80
C ARG A 206 3.13 10.30 -18.62
N ILE A 207 3.44 9.74 -17.45
CA ILE A 207 2.68 10.03 -16.22
C ILE A 207 2.86 11.50 -15.80
N ALA A 208 4.06 12.05 -15.87
CA ALA A 208 4.33 13.45 -15.55
C ALA A 208 3.56 14.41 -16.47
N GLU A 209 3.62 14.19 -17.80
CA GLU A 209 2.85 14.97 -18.78
C GLU A 209 1.34 14.93 -18.49
N ARG A 210 0.83 13.71 -18.20
CA ARG A 210 -0.60 13.53 -17.91
C ARG A 210 -1.00 14.20 -16.62
N ARG A 211 -0.16 14.14 -15.57
CA ARG A 211 -0.39 14.86 -14.31
C ARG A 211 -0.55 16.35 -14.51
N GLU A 212 0.32 17.00 -15.30
CA GLU A 212 0.23 18.45 -15.57
C GLU A 212 -1.07 18.79 -16.31
N THR A 213 -1.46 17.97 -17.29
CA THR A 213 -2.75 18.11 -18.00
C THR A 213 -3.95 18.02 -17.03
N LEU A 214 -3.92 17.03 -16.13
CA LEU A 214 -4.98 16.83 -15.14
C LEU A 214 -4.97 17.92 -14.07
N ALA A 215 -3.79 18.41 -13.66
CA ALA A 215 -3.68 19.52 -12.71
C ALA A 215 -4.33 20.79 -13.27
N ALA A 216 -4.05 21.13 -14.51
CA ALA A 216 -4.70 22.26 -15.19
C ALA A 216 -6.21 22.07 -15.30
N ARG A 217 -6.67 20.87 -15.68
CA ARG A 217 -8.09 20.53 -15.84
C ARG A 217 -8.89 20.59 -14.55
N HIS A 218 -8.31 20.13 -13.43
CA HIS A 218 -9.00 20.01 -12.14
C HIS A 218 -8.68 21.13 -11.15
N GLY A 219 -7.77 22.06 -11.48
CA GLY A 219 -7.36 23.16 -10.61
C GLY A 219 -6.66 22.69 -9.32
N LYS A 220 -6.12 21.47 -9.31
CA LYS A 220 -5.36 20.91 -8.17
C LYS A 220 -4.25 20.00 -8.66
N ARG A 221 -3.10 20.06 -8.00
CA ARG A 221 -1.99 19.14 -8.24
C ARG A 221 -2.07 17.99 -7.23
N VAL A 222 -2.28 16.76 -7.71
CA VAL A 222 -2.31 15.56 -6.90
C VAL A 222 -0.91 14.92 -6.91
N PRO A 223 -0.27 14.68 -5.76
CA PRO A 223 1.03 14.04 -5.68
C PRO A 223 1.01 12.61 -6.23
N ILE A 224 2.08 12.22 -6.94
CA ILE A 224 2.26 10.88 -7.48
C ILE A 224 3.46 10.22 -6.83
N PHE A 225 3.22 9.05 -6.21
CA PHE A 225 4.22 8.18 -5.63
C PHE A 225 4.43 6.96 -6.53
N VAL A 226 5.66 6.44 -6.57
CA VAL A 226 5.99 5.22 -7.32
C VAL A 226 6.34 4.10 -6.36
N LYS A 227 5.67 2.94 -6.47
CA LYS A 227 5.91 1.80 -5.57
C LYS A 227 6.87 0.79 -6.21
N ILE A 228 7.99 0.53 -5.52
CA ILE A 228 9.09 -0.29 -6.00
C ILE A 228 9.23 -1.62 -5.24
N ALA A 229 9.99 -2.56 -5.80
CA ALA A 229 10.28 -3.87 -5.22
C ALA A 229 11.43 -3.80 -4.19
N PRO A 230 11.53 -4.78 -3.26
CA PRO A 230 12.68 -4.88 -2.36
C PRO A 230 13.88 -5.61 -2.99
N ASP A 231 13.64 -6.39 -4.05
CA ASP A 231 14.63 -7.27 -4.69
C ASP A 231 15.42 -6.50 -5.76
N LEU A 232 15.99 -5.36 -5.38
CA LEU A 232 16.80 -4.47 -6.22
C LEU A 232 18.20 -4.36 -5.64
N ASP A 233 19.21 -4.30 -6.50
CA ASP A 233 20.57 -3.93 -6.09
C ASP A 233 20.70 -2.40 -5.96
N ASP A 234 21.83 -1.95 -5.41
CA ASP A 234 22.03 -0.54 -5.12
C ASP A 234 22.12 0.31 -6.40
N ALA A 235 22.69 -0.21 -7.48
CA ALA A 235 22.76 0.47 -8.77
C ALA A 235 21.35 0.68 -9.38
N GLN A 236 20.49 -0.33 -9.30
CA GLN A 236 19.11 -0.24 -9.73
C GLN A 236 18.31 0.79 -8.90
N ILE A 237 18.57 0.85 -7.59
CA ILE A 237 17.92 1.85 -6.71
C ILE A 237 18.37 3.26 -7.08
N ASP A 238 19.65 3.46 -7.40
CA ASP A 238 20.19 4.76 -7.81
C ASP A 238 19.61 5.23 -9.15
N VAL A 239 19.46 4.33 -10.12
CA VAL A 239 18.79 4.61 -11.41
C VAL A 239 17.34 5.02 -11.17
N ILE A 240 16.59 4.27 -10.35
CA ILE A 240 15.21 4.62 -9.99
C ILE A 240 15.16 6.01 -9.33
N ALA A 241 16.05 6.28 -8.36
CA ALA A 241 16.10 7.56 -7.67
C ALA A 241 16.36 8.73 -8.64
N ALA A 242 17.28 8.55 -9.59
CA ALA A 242 17.58 9.56 -10.61
C ALA A 242 16.36 9.82 -11.52
N THR A 243 15.66 8.76 -11.94
CA THR A 243 14.48 8.85 -12.82
C THR A 243 13.29 9.48 -12.10
N LEU A 244 13.08 9.17 -10.81
CA LEU A 244 12.06 9.85 -9.99
C LEU A 244 12.28 11.36 -9.91
N LYS A 245 13.53 11.80 -9.74
CA LYS A 245 13.89 13.23 -9.73
C LYS A 245 13.70 13.87 -11.11
N ARG A 246 14.16 13.20 -12.18
CA ARG A 246 14.06 13.69 -13.57
C ARG A 246 12.62 14.01 -13.97
N HIS A 247 11.67 13.16 -13.60
CA HIS A 247 10.25 13.34 -13.92
C HIS A 247 9.45 14.01 -12.79
N ALA A 248 10.14 14.62 -11.82
CA ALA A 248 9.52 15.34 -10.71
C ALA A 248 8.40 14.54 -10.01
N MET A 249 8.61 13.22 -9.80
CA MET A 249 7.72 12.42 -8.97
C MET A 249 7.74 12.92 -7.53
N ASP A 250 6.60 12.87 -6.86
CA ASP A 250 6.41 13.52 -5.55
C ASP A 250 6.86 12.63 -4.39
N GLY A 251 7.14 11.35 -4.64
CA GLY A 251 7.66 10.44 -3.63
C GLY A 251 7.78 9.00 -4.11
N VAL A 252 8.25 8.14 -3.21
CA VAL A 252 8.44 6.71 -3.46
C VAL A 252 7.83 5.89 -2.31
N VAL A 253 7.25 4.72 -2.65
CA VAL A 253 6.76 3.73 -1.69
C VAL A 253 7.70 2.53 -1.71
N ALA A 254 8.43 2.32 -0.62
CA ALA A 254 9.42 1.27 -0.48
C ALA A 254 9.10 0.38 0.74
N THR A 255 8.67 -0.88 0.53
CA THR A 255 8.67 -1.64 -0.71
C THR A 255 7.41 -2.51 -0.89
N ASN A 256 7.31 -3.17 -2.05
CA ASN A 256 6.41 -4.28 -2.27
C ASN A 256 6.93 -5.55 -1.55
N THR A 257 6.35 -6.71 -1.85
CA THR A 257 6.74 -8.04 -1.35
C THR A 257 8.01 -8.54 -2.03
N THR A 258 8.75 -9.48 -1.40
CA THR A 258 9.98 -10.08 -1.93
C THR A 258 9.74 -11.43 -2.59
N LEU A 259 10.62 -11.80 -3.53
CA LEU A 259 10.72 -13.16 -4.08
C LEU A 259 11.71 -14.04 -3.32
N SER A 260 12.59 -13.48 -2.46
CA SER A 260 13.50 -14.26 -1.61
C SER A 260 12.70 -15.15 -0.65
N ARG A 261 13.25 -16.35 -0.43
CA ARG A 261 12.70 -17.38 0.48
C ARG A 261 13.64 -17.72 1.62
N ASP A 262 14.84 -17.11 1.67
CA ASP A 262 15.89 -17.47 2.62
C ASP A 262 15.41 -17.46 4.08
N ALA A 263 14.63 -16.45 4.45
CA ALA A 263 14.12 -16.30 5.81
C ALA A 263 12.98 -17.27 6.19
N VAL A 264 12.44 -18.02 5.23
CA VAL A 264 11.32 -18.95 5.45
C VAL A 264 11.62 -20.37 4.97
N LYS A 265 12.87 -20.64 4.59
CA LYS A 265 13.31 -21.94 4.08
C LYS A 265 12.96 -23.07 5.06
N GLY A 266 12.38 -24.12 4.53
CA GLY A 266 11.96 -25.29 5.32
C GLY A 266 10.62 -25.16 6.05
N LEU A 267 9.98 -23.98 6.04
CA LEU A 267 8.63 -23.82 6.57
C LEU A 267 7.58 -24.34 5.59
N ARG A 268 6.44 -24.75 6.13
CA ARG A 268 5.30 -25.11 5.29
C ARG A 268 4.94 -23.96 4.36
N HIS A 269 4.68 -24.23 3.10
CA HIS A 269 4.37 -23.26 2.04
C HIS A 269 5.53 -22.33 1.63
N ALA A 270 6.75 -22.50 2.12
CA ALA A 270 7.88 -21.65 1.77
C ALA A 270 8.17 -21.62 0.26
N GLU A 271 7.94 -22.75 -0.44
CA GLU A 271 8.21 -22.92 -1.87
C GLU A 271 7.08 -22.40 -2.78
N GLU A 272 5.99 -21.90 -2.19
CA GLU A 272 4.88 -21.38 -2.99
C GLU A 272 5.31 -20.15 -3.81
N ALA A 273 4.87 -20.11 -5.06
CA ALA A 273 5.10 -18.96 -5.93
C ALA A 273 4.33 -17.73 -5.43
N GLY A 274 4.91 -16.54 -5.65
CA GLY A 274 4.29 -15.27 -5.26
C GLY A 274 5.20 -14.38 -4.43
N GLY A 275 4.67 -13.30 -3.90
CA GLY A 275 5.41 -12.36 -3.06
C GLY A 275 5.30 -12.72 -1.57
N LEU A 276 6.44 -12.80 -0.89
CA LEU A 276 6.55 -12.95 0.56
C LEU A 276 6.44 -11.59 1.24
N SER A 277 5.59 -11.49 2.25
CA SER A 277 5.39 -10.31 3.10
C SER A 277 5.46 -10.68 4.59
N GLY A 278 5.47 -9.69 5.46
CA GLY A 278 5.55 -9.89 6.91
C GLY A 278 6.95 -9.69 7.45
N ALA A 279 7.22 -10.17 8.67
CA ALA A 279 8.47 -9.93 9.39
C ALA A 279 9.74 -10.16 8.55
N PRO A 280 9.82 -11.19 7.68
CA PRO A 280 11.00 -11.45 6.86
C PRO A 280 11.43 -10.31 5.92
N VAL A 281 10.51 -9.37 5.60
CA VAL A 281 10.80 -8.30 4.63
C VAL A 281 11.39 -7.05 5.29
N LEU A 282 11.42 -6.96 6.63
CA LEU A 282 11.80 -5.74 7.36
C LEU A 282 13.17 -5.23 6.93
N GLU A 283 14.20 -6.05 7.02
CA GLU A 283 15.57 -5.61 6.75
C GLU A 283 15.82 -5.34 5.25
N ALA A 284 15.26 -6.16 4.36
CA ALA A 284 15.38 -5.92 2.92
C ALA A 284 14.74 -4.57 2.54
N SER A 285 13.55 -4.27 3.08
CA SER A 285 12.89 -2.98 2.88
C SER A 285 13.68 -1.83 3.50
N ASN A 286 14.22 -1.99 4.72
CA ASN A 286 15.02 -0.95 5.37
C ASN A 286 16.32 -0.66 4.61
N ARG A 287 16.96 -1.68 4.01
CA ARG A 287 18.13 -1.49 3.12
C ARG A 287 17.77 -0.61 1.93
N VAL A 288 16.68 -0.93 1.23
CA VAL A 288 16.22 -0.13 0.08
C VAL A 288 15.91 1.31 0.50
N ILE A 289 15.26 1.52 1.64
CA ILE A 289 14.93 2.86 2.16
C ILE A 289 16.22 3.65 2.45
N ARG A 290 17.23 3.03 3.08
CA ARG A 290 18.52 3.70 3.36
C ARG A 290 19.20 4.15 2.07
N GLN A 291 19.26 3.28 1.05
CA GLN A 291 19.85 3.62 -0.25
C GLN A 291 19.07 4.73 -0.95
N LEU A 292 17.74 4.64 -0.98
CA LEU A 292 16.88 5.70 -1.53
C LEU A 292 17.10 7.03 -0.81
N ARG A 293 17.20 7.03 0.52
CA ARG A 293 17.43 8.26 1.30
C ARG A 293 18.79 8.88 1.00
N ALA A 294 19.81 8.05 0.81
CA ALA A 294 21.15 8.51 0.39
C ALA A 294 21.09 9.17 -1.00
N SER A 295 20.42 8.55 -1.97
CA SER A 295 20.38 9.00 -3.35
C SER A 295 19.41 10.16 -3.58
N LEU A 296 18.25 10.19 -2.88
CA LEU A 296 17.20 11.18 -3.06
C LEU A 296 17.39 12.44 -2.19
N GLY A 297 18.12 12.35 -1.08
CA GLY A 297 18.29 13.42 -0.10
C GLY A 297 17.14 13.48 0.91
N LYS A 298 17.26 14.39 1.90
CA LYS A 298 16.37 14.47 3.07
C LYS A 298 14.95 14.95 2.76
N SER A 299 14.78 15.76 1.71
CA SER A 299 13.50 16.39 1.40
C SER A 299 12.56 15.57 0.51
N PHE A 300 13.05 14.48 -0.10
CA PHE A 300 12.23 13.65 -0.99
C PHE A 300 11.35 12.69 -0.17
N PRO A 301 10.02 12.69 -0.35
CA PRO A 301 9.11 11.87 0.43
C PRO A 301 9.30 10.36 0.21
N ILE A 302 9.46 9.59 1.31
CA ILE A 302 9.57 8.14 1.29
C ILE A 302 8.52 7.54 2.22
N ILE A 303 7.62 6.72 1.67
CA ILE A 303 6.67 5.89 2.43
C ILE A 303 7.30 4.52 2.62
N GLY A 304 7.61 4.15 3.87
CA GLY A 304 8.25 2.88 4.20
C GLY A 304 7.21 1.76 4.41
N VAL A 305 7.38 0.63 3.70
CA VAL A 305 6.45 -0.52 3.77
C VAL A 305 7.23 -1.83 3.87
N GLY A 306 6.73 -2.75 4.69
CA GLY A 306 7.27 -4.12 4.79
C GLY A 306 7.85 -4.43 6.16
N GLY A 307 7.39 -5.53 6.76
CA GLY A 307 7.95 -6.12 7.96
C GLY A 307 7.48 -5.53 9.29
N ILE A 308 6.63 -4.52 9.33
CA ILE A 308 6.17 -3.89 10.57
C ILE A 308 5.22 -4.83 11.30
N MET A 309 5.67 -5.37 12.45
CA MET A 309 4.91 -6.22 13.36
C MET A 309 4.77 -5.62 14.76
N SER A 310 5.50 -4.53 15.02
CA SER A 310 5.53 -3.82 16.33
C SER A 310 5.80 -2.34 16.13
N GLY A 311 5.62 -1.55 17.20
CA GLY A 311 6.03 -0.15 17.23
C GLY A 311 7.53 0.05 17.00
N LEU A 312 8.38 -0.88 17.49
CA LEU A 312 9.84 -0.83 17.26
C LEU A 312 10.21 -1.02 15.79
N ASP A 313 9.52 -1.90 15.06
CA ASP A 313 9.72 -2.07 13.62
C ASP A 313 9.36 -0.80 12.86
N ALA A 314 8.26 -0.14 13.24
CA ALA A 314 7.86 1.14 12.66
C ALA A 314 8.92 2.22 12.89
N VAL A 315 9.46 2.32 14.10
CA VAL A 315 10.58 3.24 14.44
C VAL A 315 11.83 2.90 13.63
N SER A 316 12.17 1.60 13.48
CA SER A 316 13.34 1.18 12.71
C SER A 316 13.25 1.64 11.25
N LYS A 317 12.04 1.63 10.69
CA LYS A 317 11.77 2.07 9.31
C LYS A 317 11.91 3.59 9.15
N ILE A 318 11.44 4.37 10.13
CA ILE A 318 11.69 5.83 10.18
C ILE A 318 13.20 6.11 10.29
N LYS A 319 13.91 5.39 11.17
CA LYS A 319 15.37 5.52 11.29
C LYS A 319 16.13 5.12 10.03
N ALA A 320 15.59 4.20 9.23
CA ALA A 320 16.15 3.86 7.92
C ALA A 320 15.99 4.99 6.88
N GLY A 321 15.12 5.97 7.14
CA GLY A 321 14.94 7.14 6.29
C GLY A 321 13.53 7.32 5.72
N ALA A 322 12.55 6.50 6.12
CA ALA A 322 11.15 6.74 5.75
C ALA A 322 10.59 7.95 6.52
N ASP A 323 9.68 8.69 5.92
CA ASP A 323 8.98 9.82 6.55
C ASP A 323 7.70 9.38 7.22
N VAL A 324 6.99 8.44 6.59
CA VAL A 324 5.78 7.77 7.09
C VAL A 324 5.83 6.29 6.74
N VAL A 325 5.01 5.46 7.37
CA VAL A 325 5.03 4.01 7.19
C VAL A 325 3.66 3.46 6.84
N GLN A 326 3.63 2.30 6.15
CA GLN A 326 2.40 1.55 5.89
C GLN A 326 2.50 0.15 6.48
N ILE A 327 1.37 -0.34 7.02
CA ILE A 327 1.20 -1.67 7.60
C ILE A 327 0.30 -2.51 6.67
N TYR A 328 0.60 -3.79 6.51
CA TYR A 328 -0.25 -4.79 5.84
C TYR A 328 -0.32 -6.08 6.66
N THR A 329 0.72 -6.93 6.57
CA THR A 329 0.76 -8.25 7.23
C THR A 329 0.71 -8.10 8.77
N GLY A 330 1.32 -7.04 9.31
CA GLY A 330 1.23 -6.74 10.74
C GLY A 330 -0.20 -6.53 11.22
N LEU A 331 -1.06 -5.87 10.43
CA LEU A 331 -2.48 -5.73 10.78
C LEU A 331 -3.19 -7.09 10.86
N ILE A 332 -2.83 -8.05 9.99
CA ILE A 332 -3.42 -9.39 9.98
C ILE A 332 -2.98 -10.21 11.20
N TYR A 333 -1.72 -10.04 11.65
CA TYR A 333 -1.19 -10.80 12.79
C TYR A 333 -1.47 -10.15 14.14
N GLN A 334 -1.38 -8.82 14.24
CA GLN A 334 -1.46 -8.05 15.49
C GLN A 334 -2.80 -7.32 15.66
N GLY A 335 -3.57 -7.15 14.59
CA GLY A 335 -4.84 -6.45 14.63
C GLY A 335 -4.74 -4.92 14.64
N PRO A 336 -5.89 -4.23 14.82
CA PRO A 336 -5.96 -2.76 14.77
C PRO A 336 -5.13 -2.03 15.83
N GLU A 337 -4.82 -2.69 16.94
CA GLU A 337 -4.04 -2.09 18.04
C GLU A 337 -2.62 -1.71 17.61
N LEU A 338 -2.05 -2.44 16.62
CA LEU A 338 -0.75 -2.14 16.04
C LEU A 338 -0.69 -0.72 15.43
N VAL A 339 -1.82 -0.19 14.94
CA VAL A 339 -1.86 1.15 14.32
C VAL A 339 -1.50 2.23 15.35
N ALA A 340 -2.16 2.18 16.51
CA ALA A 340 -1.91 3.13 17.59
C ALA A 340 -0.54 2.92 18.25
N GLU A 341 -0.12 1.65 18.44
CA GLU A 341 1.20 1.29 18.95
C GLU A 341 2.31 1.88 18.08
N ALA A 342 2.26 1.63 16.76
CA ALA A 342 3.24 2.14 15.81
C ALA A 342 3.27 3.67 15.80
N ALA A 343 2.10 4.33 15.79
CA ALA A 343 2.02 5.79 15.77
C ALA A 343 2.57 6.42 17.07
N LEU A 344 2.29 5.84 18.24
CA LEU A 344 2.85 6.30 19.51
C LEU A 344 4.36 6.09 19.59
N SER A 345 4.85 4.93 19.13
CA SER A 345 6.28 4.61 19.14
C SER A 345 7.07 5.56 18.25
N ILE A 346 6.57 5.88 17.05
CA ILE A 346 7.19 6.86 16.16
C ILE A 346 7.18 8.24 16.82
N LYS A 347 6.04 8.72 17.30
CA LYS A 347 5.91 10.02 17.97
C LYS A 347 6.89 10.21 19.13
N ASN A 348 7.09 9.16 19.94
CA ASN A 348 7.97 9.21 21.11
C ASN A 348 9.45 9.06 20.76
N SER A 349 9.78 8.67 19.52
CA SER A 349 11.16 8.51 19.03
C SER A 349 11.68 9.68 18.17
N SER A 350 10.82 10.66 17.90
CA SER A 350 11.09 11.83 17.04
C SER A 350 11.74 12.98 17.79
#